data_f6c9a19eb5f20a4d38b4906e656c1c19
#
_entry.id   f6c9a19eb5f20a4d38b4906e656c1c19
#
_cell.length_a   1.000
_cell.length_b   1.000
_cell.length_c   1.000
_cell.angle_alpha   90.00
_cell.angle_beta   90.00
_cell.angle_gamma   90.00
#
_symmetry.space_group_name_H-M   'P 1'
#
loop_
_entity.id
_entity.type
_entity.pdbx_description
1 polymer ?
#
loop_
_entity_poly.entity_id
_entity_poly.type
_entity_poly.pdbx_seq_one_letter_code
_entity_poly.pdbx_strand_id
1 'polypeptide(L)'
;MSYDAGKYDVAVIGAGHAGIEAALASARLGCRTVIFTINMDAVGNCPCNPSIGGTAKGHLVREVDALGGEMGKTADECTLQSRMLNLGKGPAVHSLRAQIDRNKYARVMKHKL
;
A
#
# COMPACT_ATOMS: atom_id res chain seq x y z
N MET A 1 1.31 -33.21 2.80
CA MET A 1 2.60 -32.78 2.27
C MET A 1 2.98 -31.48 2.96
N SER A 2 4.10 -31.40 3.65
CA SER A 2 4.60 -30.16 4.27
C SER A 2 5.75 -29.62 3.44
N TYR A 3 5.84 -28.31 3.30
CA TYR A 3 6.92 -27.61 2.63
C TYR A 3 7.66 -26.75 3.66
N ASP A 4 8.96 -26.92 3.76
CA ASP A 4 9.79 -26.07 4.63
C ASP A 4 10.23 -24.85 3.84
N ALA A 5 9.70 -23.68 4.20
CA ALA A 5 10.03 -22.39 3.60
C ALA A 5 11.28 -21.73 4.20
N GLY A 6 11.93 -22.39 5.19
CA GLY A 6 13.07 -21.83 5.91
C GLY A 6 12.70 -21.14 7.22
N LYS A 7 13.69 -20.48 7.82
CA LYS A 7 13.54 -19.80 9.12
C LYS A 7 13.47 -18.30 8.92
N TYR A 8 12.42 -17.68 9.44
CA TYR A 8 12.16 -16.24 9.39
C TYR A 8 11.78 -15.71 10.77
N ASP A 9 12.03 -14.44 11.02
CA ASP A 9 11.65 -13.77 12.26
C ASP A 9 10.18 -13.35 12.20
N VAL A 10 9.71 -12.96 11.01
CA VAL A 10 8.33 -12.54 10.76
C VAL A 10 7.81 -13.20 9.48
N ALA A 11 6.63 -13.77 9.56
CA ALA A 11 5.88 -14.28 8.41
C ALA A 11 4.57 -13.50 8.23
N VAL A 12 4.38 -12.92 7.08
CA VAL A 12 3.18 -12.15 6.72
C VAL A 12 2.33 -12.95 5.75
N ILE A 13 1.07 -13.14 6.09
CA ILE A 13 0.11 -13.88 5.25
C ILE A 13 -0.79 -12.90 4.52
N GLY A 14 -0.61 -12.83 3.20
CA GLY A 14 -1.35 -11.94 2.32
C GLY A 14 -0.54 -10.71 1.88
N ALA A 15 -0.47 -10.49 0.58
CA ALA A 15 0.25 -9.37 -0.04
C ALA A 15 -0.68 -8.25 -0.53
N GLY A 16 -1.75 -7.98 0.21
CA GLY A 16 -2.53 -6.76 0.08
C GLY A 16 -1.80 -5.57 0.72
N HIS A 17 -2.39 -4.37 0.71
CA HIS A 17 -1.74 -3.16 1.22
C HIS A 17 -1.26 -3.30 2.68
N ALA A 18 -2.09 -3.85 3.55
CA ALA A 18 -1.73 -4.08 4.96
C ALA A 18 -0.56 -5.05 5.11
N GLY A 19 -0.57 -6.16 4.36
CA GLY A 19 0.53 -7.14 4.40
C GLY A 19 1.82 -6.58 3.85
N ILE A 20 1.78 -5.79 2.78
CA ILE A 20 2.95 -5.12 2.22
C ILE A 20 3.56 -4.15 3.24
N GLU A 21 2.74 -3.30 3.87
CA GLU A 21 3.22 -2.37 4.89
C GLU A 21 3.81 -3.10 6.09
N ALA A 22 3.18 -4.18 6.55
CA ALA A 22 3.69 -5.01 7.65
C ALA A 22 5.04 -5.66 7.30
N ALA A 23 5.16 -6.24 6.10
CA ALA A 23 6.39 -6.89 5.66
C ALA A 23 7.55 -5.89 5.52
N LEU A 24 7.30 -4.75 4.87
CA LEU A 24 8.31 -3.71 4.68
C LEU A 24 8.72 -3.04 6.00
N ALA A 25 7.77 -2.81 6.93
CA ALA A 25 8.08 -2.30 8.25
C ALA A 25 8.97 -3.27 9.03
N SER A 26 8.64 -4.56 9.03
CA SER A 26 9.43 -5.62 9.69
C SER A 26 10.84 -5.71 9.08
N ALA A 27 10.95 -5.67 7.77
CA ALA A 27 12.24 -5.70 7.08
C ALA A 27 13.11 -4.47 7.40
N ARG A 28 12.52 -3.29 7.48
CA ARG A 28 13.23 -2.04 7.88
C ARG A 28 13.75 -2.11 9.31
N LEU A 29 13.07 -2.83 10.18
CA LEU A 29 13.53 -3.08 11.55
C LEU A 29 14.66 -4.15 11.64
N GLY A 30 15.09 -4.69 10.50
CA GLY A 30 16.17 -5.68 10.43
C GLY A 30 15.70 -7.14 10.62
N CYS A 31 14.41 -7.39 10.66
CA CYS A 31 13.87 -8.75 10.76
C CYS A 31 13.98 -9.48 9.41
N ARG A 32 14.35 -10.76 9.46
CA ARG A 32 14.19 -11.63 8.27
C ARG A 32 12.71 -11.91 8.07
N THR A 33 12.16 -11.27 7.05
CA THR A 33 10.71 -11.29 6.80
C THR A 33 10.39 -12.09 5.55
N VAL A 34 9.32 -12.89 5.61
CA VAL A 34 8.74 -13.55 4.45
C VAL A 34 7.27 -13.14 4.30
N ILE A 35 6.84 -12.93 3.07
CA ILE A 35 5.44 -12.68 2.74
C ILE A 35 4.90 -13.80 1.87
N PHE A 36 3.75 -14.35 2.24
CA PHE A 36 3.05 -15.38 1.49
C PHE A 36 1.83 -14.78 0.78
N THR A 37 1.65 -15.12 -0.47
CA THR A 37 0.48 -14.73 -1.25
C THR A 37 -0.03 -15.89 -2.09
N ILE A 38 -1.33 -15.94 -2.31
CA ILE A 38 -1.94 -16.96 -3.17
C ILE A 38 -1.59 -16.70 -4.65
N ASN A 39 -1.48 -15.43 -5.03
CA ASN A 39 -1.20 -15.04 -6.41
C ASN A 39 -0.25 -13.83 -6.43
N MET A 40 0.88 -14.01 -7.09
CA MET A 40 1.88 -12.94 -7.26
C MET A 40 1.34 -11.75 -8.09
N ASP A 41 0.35 -11.97 -8.96
CA ASP A 41 -0.27 -10.88 -9.72
C ASP A 41 -1.25 -10.04 -8.91
N ALA A 42 -1.63 -10.52 -7.73
CA ALA A 42 -2.50 -9.78 -6.80
C ALA A 42 -1.72 -8.92 -5.79
N VAL A 43 -0.39 -8.95 -5.82
CA VAL A 43 0.43 -8.13 -4.92
C VAL A 43 0.19 -6.64 -5.19
N GLY A 44 -0.15 -5.89 -4.14
CA GLY A 44 -0.45 -4.46 -4.25
C GLY A 44 -1.66 -4.13 -5.12
N ASN A 45 -2.55 -5.08 -5.32
CA ASN A 45 -3.72 -4.88 -6.18
C ASN A 45 -4.66 -3.82 -5.59
N CYS A 46 -5.08 -2.87 -6.43
CA CYS A 46 -6.09 -1.86 -6.14
C CYS A 46 -7.41 -2.23 -6.85
N PRO A 47 -8.25 -3.14 -6.30
CA PRO A 47 -9.41 -3.67 -7.01
C PRO A 47 -10.53 -2.65 -7.20
N CYS A 48 -10.67 -1.71 -6.26
CA CYS A 48 -11.70 -0.68 -6.32
C CYS A 48 -11.10 0.60 -6.89
N ASN A 49 -11.67 1.18 -7.93
CA ASN A 49 -11.22 2.42 -8.57
C ASN A 49 -9.73 2.70 -8.31
N PRO A 50 -8.85 2.72 -9.27
CA PRO A 50 -7.41 2.85 -9.02
C PRO A 50 -7.08 4.23 -8.44
N SER A 51 -7.46 4.43 -7.19
CA SER A 51 -7.31 5.71 -6.47
C SER A 51 -6.92 5.48 -5.03
N ILE A 52 -6.02 6.31 -4.56
CA ILE A 52 -5.53 6.37 -3.17
C ILE A 52 -6.00 7.70 -2.57
N GLY A 53 -6.55 7.64 -1.37
CA GLY A 53 -7.06 8.83 -0.67
C GLY A 53 -8.58 8.94 -0.69
N GLY A 54 -9.07 10.18 -0.50
CA GLY A 54 -10.48 10.47 -0.25
C GLY A 54 -10.81 10.56 1.22
N THR A 55 -12.08 10.81 1.55
CA THR A 55 -12.55 10.96 2.94
C THR A 55 -12.27 9.70 3.74
N ALA A 56 -11.71 9.82 4.92
CA ALA A 56 -11.20 8.79 5.82
C ALA A 56 -9.97 8.03 5.27
N LYS A 57 -9.98 7.52 4.05
CA LYS A 57 -8.83 6.79 3.45
C LYS A 57 -7.58 7.66 3.34
N GLY A 58 -7.72 8.91 2.93
CA GLY A 58 -6.60 9.84 2.81
C GLY A 58 -5.93 10.13 4.16
N HIS A 59 -6.70 10.18 5.23
CA HIS A 59 -6.17 10.37 6.59
C HIS A 59 -5.31 9.17 7.01
N LEU A 60 -5.82 7.95 6.81
CA LEU A 60 -5.08 6.71 7.12
C LEU A 60 -3.80 6.58 6.30
N VAL A 61 -3.84 6.91 5.01
CA VAL A 61 -2.64 6.88 4.16
C VAL A 61 -1.57 7.85 4.67
N ARG A 62 -1.96 9.05 5.09
CA ARG A 62 -1.02 10.04 5.67
C ARG A 62 -0.44 9.59 7.00
N GLU A 63 -1.23 8.95 7.85
CA GLU A 63 -0.75 8.39 9.11
C GLU A 63 0.27 7.28 8.87
N VAL A 64 -0.01 6.38 7.93
CA VAL A 64 0.93 5.32 7.51
C VAL A 64 2.20 5.92 6.90
N ASP A 65 2.08 6.95 6.06
CA ASP A 65 3.22 7.65 5.46
C ASP A 65 4.09 8.33 6.53
N ALA A 66 3.48 8.97 7.52
CA ALA A 66 4.18 9.58 8.66
C ALA A 66 5.00 8.56 9.47
N LEU A 67 4.57 7.31 9.51
CA LEU A 67 5.28 6.18 10.12
C LEU A 67 6.34 5.55 9.18
N GLY A 68 6.55 6.12 8.01
CA GLY A 68 7.52 5.62 7.03
C GLY A 68 6.96 4.58 6.06
N GLY A 69 5.63 4.46 5.95
CA GLY A 69 4.97 3.53 5.04
C GLY A 69 5.25 3.78 3.56
N GLU A 70 4.95 2.80 2.73
CA GLU A 70 5.27 2.81 1.30
C GLU A 70 4.08 3.19 0.40
N MET A 71 2.85 3.05 0.90
CA MET A 71 1.65 3.29 0.10
C MET A 71 1.60 4.71 -0.46
N GLY A 72 1.84 5.72 0.38
CA GLY A 72 1.83 7.13 -0.01
C GLY A 72 2.89 7.43 -1.06
N LYS A 73 4.12 7.02 -0.82
CA LYS A 73 5.26 7.21 -1.73
C LYS A 73 5.03 6.55 -3.09
N THR A 74 4.54 5.30 -3.09
CA THR A 74 4.23 4.59 -4.34
C THR A 74 3.03 5.20 -5.06
N ALA A 75 2.04 5.70 -4.32
CA ALA A 75 0.91 6.42 -4.91
C ALA A 75 1.40 7.69 -5.63
N ASP A 76 2.26 8.49 -5.02
CA ASP A 76 2.84 9.69 -5.63
C ASP A 76 3.60 9.38 -6.92
N GLU A 77 4.41 8.32 -6.90
CA GLU A 77 5.17 7.85 -8.08
C GLU A 77 4.26 7.39 -9.24
N CYS A 78 3.07 6.87 -8.91
CA CYS A 78 2.14 6.30 -9.87
C CYS A 78 0.91 7.18 -10.15
N THR A 79 0.86 8.39 -9.59
CA THR A 79 -0.27 9.31 -9.75
C THR A 79 -0.40 9.78 -11.19
N LEU A 80 -1.60 9.62 -11.74
CA LEU A 80 -2.00 10.17 -13.04
C LEU A 80 -2.67 11.53 -12.86
N GLN A 81 -3.46 11.68 -11.80
CA GLN A 81 -4.22 12.89 -11.48
C GLN A 81 -4.50 12.94 -9.98
N SER A 82 -4.42 14.12 -9.41
CA SER A 82 -4.88 14.38 -8.04
C SER A 82 -6.04 15.39 -8.05
N ARG A 83 -7.01 15.16 -7.17
CA ARG A 83 -8.19 16.03 -7.05
C ARG A 83 -8.59 16.18 -5.59
N MET A 84 -8.89 17.43 -5.21
CA MET A 84 -9.53 17.69 -3.92
C MET A 84 -11.03 17.39 -4.03
N LEU A 85 -11.52 16.57 -3.10
CA LEU A 85 -12.95 16.24 -2.98
C LEU A 85 -13.63 17.17 -1.99
N ASN A 86 -14.95 17.28 -2.12
CA ASN A 86 -15.83 18.00 -1.19
C ASN A 86 -15.54 19.50 -1.06
N LEU A 87 -15.05 20.15 -2.11
CA LEU A 87 -14.75 21.60 -2.11
C LEU A 87 -15.99 22.47 -1.80
N GLY A 88 -17.19 22.01 -2.13
CA GLY A 88 -18.45 22.68 -1.81
C GLY A 88 -18.96 22.43 -0.38
N LYS A 89 -18.19 21.73 0.46
CA LYS A 89 -18.52 21.43 1.85
C LYS A 89 -17.52 22.09 2.79
N GLY A 90 -17.74 21.99 4.10
CA GLY A 90 -16.82 22.59 5.08
C GLY A 90 -15.40 22.00 5.00
N PRO A 91 -14.37 22.75 5.45
CA PRO A 91 -12.95 22.36 5.32
C PRO A 91 -12.63 21.02 5.97
N ALA A 92 -13.36 20.63 7.01
CA ALA A 92 -13.15 19.39 7.73
C ALA A 92 -13.32 18.11 6.87
N VAL A 93 -14.04 18.21 5.76
CA VAL A 93 -14.28 17.09 4.83
C VAL A 93 -13.53 17.23 3.51
N HIS A 94 -12.70 18.25 3.35
CA HIS A 94 -11.79 18.37 2.23
C HIS A 94 -10.80 17.22 2.26
N SER A 95 -10.70 16.47 1.18
CA SER A 95 -9.83 15.29 1.11
C SER A 95 -9.20 15.14 -0.25
N LEU A 96 -7.90 14.96 -0.26
CA LEU A 96 -7.15 14.70 -1.48
C LEU A 96 -7.37 13.25 -1.92
N ARG A 97 -7.62 13.05 -3.19
CA ARG A 97 -7.71 11.76 -3.85
C ARG A 97 -6.82 11.75 -5.07
N ALA A 98 -5.88 10.82 -5.11
CA ALA A 98 -5.02 10.56 -6.23
C ALA A 98 -5.57 9.40 -7.06
N GLN A 99 -5.74 9.59 -8.35
CA GLN A 99 -5.96 8.52 -9.31
C GLN A 99 -4.60 7.99 -9.75
N ILE A 100 -4.39 6.69 -9.65
CA ILE A 100 -3.12 6.05 -9.92
C ILE A 100 -3.18 5.12 -11.14
N ASP A 101 -2.05 4.95 -11.81
CA ASP A 101 -1.85 3.85 -12.76
C ASP A 101 -1.76 2.55 -11.97
N ARG A 102 -2.81 1.74 -12.04
CA ARG A 102 -2.93 0.48 -11.30
C ARG A 102 -1.81 -0.51 -11.63
N ASN A 103 -1.47 -0.63 -12.91
CA ASN A 103 -0.47 -1.58 -13.35
C ASN A 103 0.93 -1.15 -12.93
N LYS A 104 1.22 0.13 -13.05
CA LYS A 104 2.48 0.73 -12.57
C LYS A 104 2.60 0.57 -11.06
N TYR A 105 1.54 0.86 -10.30
CA TYR A 105 1.52 0.74 -8.84
C TYR A 105 1.83 -0.70 -8.38
N ALA A 106 1.14 -1.69 -8.92
CA ALA A 106 1.38 -3.10 -8.58
C ALA A 106 2.82 -3.53 -8.90
N ARG A 107 3.36 -3.10 -10.05
CA ARG A 107 4.74 -3.38 -10.47
C ARG A 107 5.76 -2.74 -9.53
N VAL A 108 5.57 -1.47 -9.17
CA VAL A 108 6.46 -0.75 -8.26
C VAL A 108 6.42 -1.39 -6.86
N MET A 109 5.23 -1.73 -6.36
CA MET A 109 5.10 -2.42 -5.07
C MET A 109 5.77 -3.80 -5.05
N LYS A 110 5.63 -4.58 -6.12
CA LYS A 110 6.36 -5.86 -6.25
C LYS A 110 7.88 -5.69 -6.23
N HIS A 111 8.38 -4.61 -6.82
CA HIS A 111 9.82 -4.34 -6.85
C HIS A 111 10.39 -3.91 -5.50
N LYS A 112 9.55 -3.34 -4.64
CA LYS A 112 9.94 -2.90 -3.28
C LYS A 112 9.95 -4.03 -2.25
N LEU A 113 9.26 -5.13 -2.54
CA LEU A 113 9.23 -6.35 -1.74
C LEU A 113 10.43 -7.24 -2.03
#